data_805252db79a0873b0f7dd813d26dde62
#
_entry.id   805252db79a0873b0f7dd813d26dde62
#
_cell.length_a   1.000
_cell.length_b   1.000
_cell.length_c   1.000
_cell.angle_alpha   90.00
_cell.angle_beta   90.00
_cell.angle_gamma   90.00
#
_symmetry.space_group_name_H-M   'P 1'
#
loop_
_entity.id
_entity.type
_entity.pdbx_description
1 polymer ?
#
loop_
_entity_poly.entity_id
_entity_poly.type
_entity_poly.pdbx_seq_one_letter_code
_entity_poly.pdbx_strand_id
1 'polypeptide(L)'
;LREAVASAIDNSYNVVTNRIDQYGVVQPNIQKLEGQEGRLMVEMPGIREPERMRKLLQGSANLEFWETYNNQEINPYLTQLDQRLANADTKTDTTATASNKEVQGKKAPAKKLVLDRSDAAEGGNAQMDAMKKMHPLLSMLQTIPGNALSLVGYASVRDTAAINKIIYSQLAKQIFPSDLKLLWGAKPAEGLNKKNVFELYALKVTTADGRAPLEGDVVTFAKDEFDQHGRPQVSMTMNSEGAREWAALTKANAGKAIAIVLDGVVYSAPNVKGEITGGQSVISGNFTIEDTKDLANTLK
;
A
#
# COMPACT_ATOMS: atom_id res chain seq x y z
N LEU A 1 -25.98 -2.07 -25.77
CA LEU A 1 -25.62 -2.39 -24.37
C LEU A 1 -25.41 -3.89 -24.19
N ARG A 2 -26.35 -4.77 -24.61
CA ARG A 2 -26.22 -6.24 -24.49
C ARG A 2 -25.02 -6.78 -25.27
N GLU A 3 -24.76 -6.30 -26.45
CA GLU A 3 -23.63 -6.70 -27.29
C GLU A 3 -22.29 -6.30 -26.66
N ALA A 4 -22.21 -5.10 -26.05
CA ALA A 4 -21.03 -4.67 -25.31
C ALA A 4 -20.77 -5.51 -24.05
N VAL A 5 -21.84 -5.93 -23.34
CA VAL A 5 -21.74 -6.82 -22.18
C VAL A 5 -21.29 -8.22 -22.61
N ALA A 6 -21.83 -8.76 -23.72
CA ALA A 6 -21.42 -10.05 -24.26
C ALA A 6 -19.92 -10.06 -24.64
N SER A 7 -19.46 -9.04 -25.36
CA SER A 7 -18.05 -8.86 -25.71
C SER A 7 -17.14 -8.74 -24.48
N ALA A 8 -17.57 -7.99 -23.46
CA ALA A 8 -16.83 -7.87 -22.21
C ALA A 8 -16.70 -9.20 -21.46
N ILE A 9 -17.76 -10.03 -21.49
CA ILE A 9 -17.74 -11.37 -20.89
C ILE A 9 -16.82 -12.31 -21.68
N ASP A 10 -16.85 -12.24 -23.01
CA ASP A 10 -15.96 -13.04 -23.86
C ASP A 10 -14.49 -12.71 -23.59
N ASN A 11 -14.17 -11.43 -23.49
CA ASN A 11 -12.83 -10.98 -23.10
C ASN A 11 -12.45 -11.46 -21.69
N SER A 12 -13.35 -11.31 -20.71
CA SER A 12 -13.11 -11.79 -19.35
C SER A 12 -12.91 -13.31 -19.29
N TYR A 13 -13.69 -14.08 -20.06
CA TYR A 13 -13.53 -15.52 -20.19
C TYR A 13 -12.14 -15.90 -20.70
N ASN A 14 -11.69 -15.23 -21.77
CA ASN A 14 -10.36 -15.49 -22.36
C ASN A 14 -9.24 -15.12 -21.37
N VAL A 15 -9.35 -13.97 -20.70
CA VAL A 15 -8.35 -13.54 -19.68
C VAL A 15 -8.29 -14.52 -18.53
N VAL A 16 -9.43 -14.94 -17.99
CA VAL A 16 -9.49 -15.90 -16.87
C VAL A 16 -8.93 -17.25 -17.28
N THR A 17 -9.27 -17.74 -18.49
CA THR A 17 -8.76 -19.01 -19.04
C THR A 17 -7.25 -18.96 -19.16
N ASN A 18 -6.69 -17.94 -19.81
CA ASN A 18 -5.25 -17.78 -19.99
C ASN A 18 -4.51 -17.73 -18.63
N ARG A 19 -5.06 -17.02 -17.65
CA ARG A 19 -4.48 -16.96 -16.29
C ARG A 19 -4.46 -18.34 -15.62
N ILE A 20 -5.57 -19.06 -15.66
CA ILE A 20 -5.68 -20.40 -15.06
C ILE A 20 -4.71 -21.38 -15.72
N ASP A 21 -4.57 -21.33 -17.05
CA ASP A 21 -3.63 -22.17 -17.81
C ASP A 21 -2.18 -21.89 -17.42
N GLN A 22 -1.82 -20.63 -17.22
CA GLN A 22 -0.47 -20.23 -16.78
C GLN A 22 -0.11 -20.76 -15.39
N TYR A 23 -1.11 -20.94 -14.51
CA TYR A 23 -0.91 -21.49 -13.16
C TYR A 23 -0.88 -23.02 -13.12
N GLY A 24 -1.04 -23.68 -14.27
CA GLY A 24 -0.93 -25.15 -14.38
C GLY A 24 -2.04 -25.90 -13.63
N VAL A 25 -3.21 -25.30 -13.51
CA VAL A 25 -4.38 -25.97 -12.92
C VAL A 25 -4.84 -27.08 -13.87
N VAL A 26 -4.89 -28.30 -13.36
CA VAL A 26 -5.31 -29.46 -14.16
C VAL A 26 -6.82 -29.48 -14.30
N GLN A 27 -7.31 -29.40 -15.54
CA GLN A 27 -8.73 -29.48 -15.91
C GLN A 27 -9.63 -28.44 -15.21
N PRO A 28 -9.40 -27.14 -15.40
CA PRO A 28 -10.32 -26.13 -14.93
C PRO A 28 -11.63 -26.19 -15.70
N ASN A 29 -12.74 -25.98 -15.03
CA ASN A 29 -14.06 -25.85 -15.66
C ASN A 29 -14.50 -24.38 -15.60
N ILE A 30 -14.55 -23.73 -16.75
CA ILE A 30 -14.95 -22.32 -16.85
C ILE A 30 -16.21 -22.25 -17.71
N GLN A 31 -17.29 -21.72 -17.14
CA GLN A 31 -18.59 -21.64 -17.82
C GLN A 31 -19.17 -20.23 -17.71
N LYS A 32 -19.80 -19.78 -18.80
CA LYS A 32 -20.68 -18.61 -18.77
C LYS A 32 -22.02 -19.04 -18.22
N LEU A 33 -22.51 -18.35 -17.18
CA LEU A 33 -23.81 -18.70 -16.59
C LEU A 33 -24.95 -18.22 -17.50
N GLU A 34 -25.70 -19.15 -18.06
CA GLU A 34 -26.91 -18.87 -18.83
C GLU A 34 -27.98 -18.22 -17.93
N GLY A 35 -28.62 -17.16 -18.42
CA GLY A 35 -29.66 -16.42 -17.68
C GLY A 35 -29.14 -15.43 -16.62
N GLN A 36 -27.83 -15.34 -16.40
CA GLN A 36 -27.20 -14.35 -15.53
C GLN A 36 -26.12 -13.58 -16.32
N GLU A 37 -26.56 -12.59 -17.11
CA GLU A 37 -25.66 -11.78 -17.91
C GLU A 37 -24.54 -11.18 -17.03
N GLY A 38 -23.27 -11.36 -17.43
CA GLY A 38 -22.11 -10.79 -16.74
C GLY A 38 -21.45 -11.70 -15.71
N ARG A 39 -21.76 -13.01 -15.64
CA ARG A 39 -21.16 -13.93 -14.68
C ARG A 39 -20.45 -15.10 -15.33
N LEU A 40 -19.26 -15.39 -14.79
CA LEU A 40 -18.50 -16.61 -15.10
C LEU A 40 -18.46 -17.51 -13.85
N MET A 41 -18.67 -18.79 -14.05
CA MET A 41 -18.42 -19.81 -13.03
C MET A 41 -17.07 -20.44 -13.31
N VAL A 42 -16.22 -20.51 -12.28
CA VAL A 42 -14.88 -21.07 -12.37
C VAL A 42 -14.71 -22.12 -11.30
N GLU A 43 -14.53 -23.36 -11.72
CA GLU A 43 -14.26 -24.49 -10.85
C GLU A 43 -12.83 -24.99 -11.09
N MET A 44 -12.08 -25.10 -10.04
CA MET A 44 -10.68 -25.49 -10.08
C MET A 44 -10.40 -26.63 -9.09
N PRO A 45 -10.56 -27.88 -9.52
CA PRO A 45 -10.34 -29.02 -8.63
C PRO A 45 -8.85 -29.12 -8.24
N GLY A 46 -8.60 -29.51 -6.98
CA GLY A 46 -7.26 -29.81 -6.50
C GLY A 46 -6.38 -28.61 -6.13
N ILE A 47 -6.94 -27.40 -6.04
CA ILE A 47 -6.19 -26.21 -5.63
C ILE A 47 -5.82 -26.30 -4.15
N ARG A 48 -4.51 -26.09 -3.87
CA ARG A 48 -3.99 -26.06 -2.49
C ARG A 48 -4.20 -24.72 -1.80
N GLU A 49 -4.27 -23.60 -2.56
CA GLU A 49 -4.34 -22.23 -2.05
C GLU A 49 -5.50 -21.43 -2.70
N PRO A 50 -6.76 -21.69 -2.32
CA PRO A 50 -7.92 -21.09 -3.00
C PRO A 50 -7.98 -19.56 -2.86
N GLU A 51 -7.57 -19.01 -1.73
CA GLU A 51 -7.58 -17.56 -1.51
C GLU A 51 -6.53 -16.82 -2.38
N ARG A 52 -5.38 -17.43 -2.60
CA ARG A 52 -4.37 -16.90 -3.51
C ARG A 52 -4.88 -16.89 -4.95
N MET A 53 -5.47 -17.99 -5.40
CA MET A 53 -6.07 -18.07 -6.74
C MET A 53 -7.21 -17.07 -6.93
N ARG A 54 -8.04 -16.88 -5.92
CA ARG A 54 -9.10 -15.87 -5.97
C ARG A 54 -8.53 -14.48 -6.18
N LYS A 55 -7.49 -14.08 -5.43
CA LYS A 55 -6.83 -12.79 -5.60
C LYS A 55 -6.23 -12.63 -7.00
N LEU A 56 -5.58 -13.67 -7.53
CA LEU A 56 -4.99 -13.64 -8.86
C LEU A 56 -6.02 -13.53 -9.99
N LEU A 57 -7.17 -14.21 -9.84
CA LEU A 57 -8.25 -14.13 -10.83
C LEU A 57 -9.05 -12.82 -10.73
N GLN A 58 -9.17 -12.26 -9.53
CA GLN A 58 -9.87 -10.99 -9.30
C GLN A 58 -9.00 -9.76 -9.56
N GLY A 59 -7.68 -9.90 -9.52
CA GLY A 59 -6.74 -8.83 -9.82
C GLY A 59 -6.92 -8.36 -11.26
N SER A 60 -7.00 -7.06 -11.47
CA SER A 60 -7.05 -6.45 -12.80
C SER A 60 -5.71 -6.57 -13.52
N ALA A 61 -4.68 -7.06 -12.83
CA ALA A 61 -3.29 -7.11 -13.28
C ALA A 61 -2.77 -5.71 -13.70
N ASN A 62 -3.32 -4.68 -13.09
CA ASN A 62 -2.94 -3.31 -13.41
C ASN A 62 -1.58 -3.01 -12.78
N LEU A 63 -0.53 -3.18 -13.57
CA LEU A 63 0.83 -2.77 -13.21
C LEU A 63 0.97 -1.28 -13.45
N GLU A 64 1.47 -0.57 -12.47
CA GLU A 64 1.68 0.86 -12.51
C GLU A 64 3.08 1.21 -12.01
N PHE A 65 3.74 2.15 -12.68
CA PHE A 65 5.02 2.71 -12.24
C PHE A 65 4.80 4.15 -11.80
N TRP A 66 5.09 4.43 -10.53
CA TRP A 66 4.84 5.72 -9.92
C TRP A 66 6.11 6.42 -9.47
N GLU A 67 6.19 7.70 -9.71
CA GLU A 67 7.16 8.54 -9.01
C GLU A 67 6.88 8.54 -7.51
N THR A 68 7.91 8.79 -6.71
CA THR A 68 7.77 8.78 -5.26
C THR A 68 8.19 10.08 -4.62
N TYR A 69 7.55 10.42 -3.52
CA TYR A 69 8.03 11.38 -2.58
C TYR A 69 9.09 10.77 -1.67
N ASN A 70 9.99 11.61 -1.17
CA ASN A 70 10.89 11.25 -0.09
C ASN A 70 10.15 11.39 1.25
N ASN A 71 10.45 10.55 2.22
CA ASN A 71 9.85 10.62 3.56
C ASN A 71 10.12 11.98 4.25
N GLN A 72 11.25 12.63 3.98
CA GLN A 72 11.54 13.95 4.52
C GLN A 72 10.56 15.02 4.02
N GLU A 73 10.06 14.88 2.80
CA GLU A 73 9.06 15.79 2.22
C GLU A 73 7.69 15.58 2.84
N ILE A 74 7.37 14.33 3.26
CA ILE A 74 6.02 13.94 3.73
C ILE A 74 5.88 13.96 5.25
N ASN A 75 6.93 13.66 6.01
CA ASN A 75 6.89 13.64 7.47
C ASN A 75 6.36 14.94 8.11
N PRO A 76 6.70 16.14 7.63
CA PRO A 76 6.14 17.39 8.17
C PRO A 76 4.61 17.44 8.05
N TYR A 77 4.04 16.98 6.94
CA TYR A 77 2.59 16.94 6.73
C TYR A 77 1.90 15.94 7.65
N LEU A 78 2.51 14.77 7.86
CA LEU A 78 1.99 13.77 8.81
C LEU A 78 2.00 14.31 10.24
N THR A 79 3.06 14.99 10.64
CA THR A 79 3.16 15.63 11.96
C THR A 79 2.12 16.75 12.12
N GLN A 80 1.93 17.56 11.08
CA GLN A 80 0.90 18.61 11.09
C GLN A 80 -0.52 18.03 11.20
N LEU A 81 -0.78 16.95 10.46
CA LEU A 81 -2.06 16.24 10.51
C LEU A 81 -2.33 15.68 11.92
N ASP A 82 -1.34 15.03 12.51
CA ASP A 82 -1.40 14.47 13.86
C ASP A 82 -1.72 15.55 14.90
N GLN A 83 -1.01 16.68 14.86
CA GLN A 83 -1.25 17.84 15.75
C GLN A 83 -2.65 18.44 15.57
N ARG A 84 -3.15 18.53 14.34
CA ARG A 84 -4.50 19.04 14.07
C ARG A 84 -5.58 18.11 14.60
N LEU A 85 -5.38 16.80 14.52
CA LEU A 85 -6.29 15.80 15.09
C LEU A 85 -6.31 15.87 16.62
N ALA A 86 -5.14 15.91 17.26
CA ALA A 86 -5.04 16.06 18.71
C ALA A 86 -5.76 17.31 19.24
N ASN A 87 -5.62 18.45 18.54
CA ASN A 87 -6.28 19.71 18.89
C ASN A 87 -7.80 19.69 18.62
N ALA A 88 -8.29 18.88 17.67
CA ALA A 88 -9.71 18.73 17.42
C ALA A 88 -10.41 17.94 18.53
N ASP A 89 -9.76 16.87 19.01
CA ASP A 89 -10.28 16.04 20.12
C ASP A 89 -10.32 16.80 21.44
N THR A 90 -9.33 17.67 21.72
CA THR A 90 -9.33 18.51 22.93
C THR A 90 -10.44 19.58 22.94
N LYS A 91 -10.88 20.07 21.77
CA LYS A 91 -12.00 21.03 21.68
C LYS A 91 -13.36 20.39 21.92
N THR A 92 -13.53 19.11 21.60
CA THR A 92 -14.77 18.36 21.86
C THR A 92 -14.93 18.01 23.34
N ASP A 93 -13.86 17.73 24.07
CA ASP A 93 -13.90 17.44 25.51
C ASP A 93 -14.16 18.71 26.34
N THR A 94 -13.79 19.93 25.87
CA THR A 94 -14.03 21.19 26.60
C THR A 94 -15.44 21.71 26.43
N THR A 95 -16.19 21.31 25.42
CA THR A 95 -17.60 21.70 25.25
C THR A 95 -18.59 20.83 26.04
N ALA A 96 -18.17 19.66 26.51
CA ALA A 96 -18.99 18.77 27.32
C ALA A 96 -18.92 19.09 28.85
N THR A 97 -17.98 19.94 29.29
CA THR A 97 -17.74 20.22 30.72
C THR A 97 -18.16 21.62 31.15
N ALA A 98 -18.83 22.41 30.31
CA ALA A 98 -19.32 23.75 30.66
C ALA A 98 -20.80 23.73 31.07
N SER A 99 -21.15 22.91 32.04
CA SER A 99 -22.39 23.07 32.81
C SER A 99 -22.20 22.49 34.21
N ASN A 100 -21.94 23.36 35.11
CA ASN A 100 -22.21 23.40 36.53
C ASN A 100 -21.05 23.51 37.52
N LYS A 101 -21.13 24.69 38.18
CA LYS A 101 -20.81 25.04 39.58
C LYS A 101 -19.43 25.55 39.93
N GLU A 102 -19.40 26.88 40.07
CA GLU A 102 -18.65 27.56 41.15
C GLU A 102 -18.84 26.85 42.49
N VAL A 103 -17.78 26.68 43.24
CA VAL A 103 -17.65 26.99 44.68
C VAL A 103 -16.19 26.74 45.15
N GLN A 104 -15.56 27.85 45.56
CA GLN A 104 -14.56 28.07 46.63
C GLN A 104 -13.55 26.98 47.06
N GLY A 105 -12.30 27.37 46.92
CA GLY A 105 -11.09 27.28 47.70
C GLY A 105 -10.94 26.34 48.90
N LYS A 106 -9.75 25.69 48.91
CA LYS A 106 -8.85 25.66 50.08
C LYS A 106 -7.54 24.95 49.78
N LYS A 107 -6.48 25.47 50.39
CA LYS A 107 -5.06 25.10 50.34
C LYS A 107 -4.76 23.64 50.70
N ALA A 108 -3.60 23.20 50.16
CA ALA A 108 -2.85 21.95 50.30
C ALA A 108 -2.74 21.38 51.76
N PRO A 109 -2.31 20.12 51.90
CA PRO A 109 -0.87 19.84 51.93
C PRO A 109 -0.42 18.54 51.24
N ALA A 110 0.88 18.51 50.95
CA ALA A 110 1.66 17.39 50.44
C ALA A 110 1.56 16.12 51.32
N LYS A 111 1.39 14.95 50.69
CA LYS A 111 1.65 13.67 51.36
C LYS A 111 2.34 12.69 50.38
N LYS A 112 3.58 12.47 50.74
CA LYS A 112 4.45 11.27 50.64
C LYS A 112 3.97 10.11 49.76
N LEU A 113 4.78 9.80 48.75
CA LEU A 113 4.78 8.53 48.03
C LEU A 113 5.02 7.36 48.97
N VAL A 114 4.10 6.44 49.01
CA VAL A 114 4.36 5.06 49.43
C VAL A 114 4.29 4.19 48.15
N LEU A 115 5.42 3.61 47.78
CA LEU A 115 5.52 2.61 46.73
C LEU A 115 4.89 1.32 47.25
N ASP A 116 3.71 0.96 46.78
CA ASP A 116 3.22 -0.40 46.92
C ASP A 116 3.24 -1.06 45.52
N ARG A 117 3.94 -2.19 45.46
CA ARG A 117 4.16 -3.00 44.25
C ARG A 117 3.04 -4.03 44.14
N SER A 118 1.93 -3.67 43.55
CA SER A 118 0.97 -4.66 43.06
C SER A 118 -0.11 -4.00 42.19
N ASP A 119 0.24 -3.48 41.00
CA ASP A 119 -0.74 -3.22 39.91
C ASP A 119 0.02 -2.88 38.62
N ALA A 120 0.75 -3.88 38.10
CA ALA A 120 1.53 -3.72 36.85
C ALA A 120 0.70 -3.93 35.57
N ALA A 121 -0.62 -4.08 35.67
CA ALA A 121 -1.48 -4.36 34.52
C ALA A 121 -2.39 -3.18 34.10
N GLU A 122 -2.67 -2.22 34.96
CA GLU A 122 -3.55 -1.07 34.63
C GLU A 122 -2.79 0.17 34.17
N GLY A 123 -1.54 0.34 34.55
CA GLY A 123 -0.73 1.50 34.16
C GLY A 123 -0.35 1.55 32.66
N GLY A 124 -0.30 0.40 31.99
CA GLY A 124 0.02 0.31 30.56
C GLY A 124 -1.08 0.83 29.64
N ASN A 125 -2.33 0.64 30.00
CA ASN A 125 -3.47 1.08 29.18
C ASN A 125 -3.68 2.60 29.27
N ALA A 126 -3.55 3.20 30.43
CA ALA A 126 -3.72 4.64 30.62
C ALA A 126 -2.63 5.47 29.90
N GLN A 127 -1.39 5.00 29.88
CA GLN A 127 -0.29 5.63 29.12
C GLN A 127 -0.48 5.49 27.60
N MET A 128 -0.92 4.33 27.13
CA MET A 128 -1.24 4.13 25.72
C MET A 128 -2.43 4.97 25.26
N ASP A 129 -3.45 5.10 26.07
CA ASP A 129 -4.61 5.93 25.76
C ASP A 129 -4.27 7.43 25.79
N ALA A 130 -3.43 7.89 26.71
CA ALA A 130 -2.90 9.24 26.71
C ALA A 130 -2.04 9.52 25.45
N MET A 131 -1.21 8.57 25.03
CA MET A 131 -0.38 8.69 23.85
C MET A 131 -1.23 8.72 22.57
N LYS A 132 -2.30 7.93 22.49
CA LYS A 132 -3.26 7.97 21.37
C LYS A 132 -4.03 9.31 21.31
N LYS A 133 -4.36 9.91 22.43
CA LYS A 133 -4.97 11.25 22.46
C LYS A 133 -4.01 12.36 22.03
N MET A 134 -2.75 12.27 22.44
CA MET A 134 -1.72 13.26 22.09
C MET A 134 -1.22 13.11 20.64
N HIS A 135 -1.18 11.88 20.13
CA HIS A 135 -0.69 11.52 18.81
C HIS A 135 -1.63 10.53 18.12
N PRO A 136 -2.81 10.96 17.66
CA PRO A 136 -3.82 10.06 17.10
C PRO A 136 -3.35 9.26 15.89
N LEU A 137 -2.52 9.85 15.03
CA LEU A 137 -1.94 9.20 13.87
C LEU A 137 -0.59 8.54 14.20
N LEU A 138 0.33 9.28 14.82
CA LEU A 138 1.72 8.84 15.01
C LEU A 138 1.86 7.78 16.11
N SER A 139 0.86 7.57 16.95
CA SER A 139 0.81 6.41 17.88
C SER A 139 0.59 5.08 17.13
N MET A 140 -0.03 5.11 15.95
CA MET A 140 -0.32 3.94 15.12
C MET A 140 0.65 3.80 13.94
N LEU A 141 1.13 4.91 13.39
CA LEU A 141 2.06 4.97 12.26
C LEU A 141 3.46 5.33 12.76
N GLN A 142 4.37 4.37 12.75
CA GLN A 142 5.79 4.58 13.04
C GLN A 142 6.47 5.20 11.82
N THR A 143 6.68 6.50 11.83
CA THR A 143 7.44 7.19 10.76
C THR A 143 8.94 6.87 10.86
N ILE A 144 9.61 6.88 9.71
CA ILE A 144 11.03 6.60 9.60
C ILE A 144 11.78 7.92 9.56
N PRO A 145 12.72 8.15 10.49
CA PRO A 145 13.63 9.31 10.40
C PRO A 145 14.73 9.06 9.35
N GLY A 146 15.18 10.12 8.70
CA GLY A 146 16.32 10.05 7.78
C GLY A 146 15.94 9.88 6.31
N ASN A 147 16.91 9.50 5.48
CA ASN A 147 16.77 9.35 4.03
C ASN A 147 16.23 7.98 3.62
N ALA A 148 15.19 7.52 4.24
CA ALA A 148 14.48 6.35 3.75
C ALA A 148 13.58 6.78 2.60
N LEU A 149 14.04 6.65 1.44
CA LEU A 149 13.53 6.97 0.12
C LEU A 149 11.99 7.24 0.04
N SER A 150 11.23 6.31 -0.47
CA SER A 150 9.76 6.43 -0.64
C SER A 150 8.96 5.85 0.52
N LEU A 151 9.62 5.20 1.47
CA LEU A 151 9.00 4.58 2.63
C LEU A 151 8.74 5.61 3.72
N VAL A 152 7.49 5.87 4.02
CA VAL A 152 7.04 6.89 4.98
C VAL A 152 7.04 6.34 6.41
N GLY A 153 6.60 5.10 6.57
CA GLY A 153 6.51 4.50 7.89
C GLY A 153 5.96 3.07 7.89
N TYR A 154 5.81 2.55 9.08
CA TYR A 154 5.31 1.21 9.35
C TYR A 154 4.06 1.26 10.23
N ALA A 155 3.11 0.37 9.98
CA ALA A 155 1.96 0.21 10.86
C ALA A 155 1.54 -1.26 10.99
N SER A 156 0.93 -1.60 12.13
CA SER A 156 0.29 -2.90 12.29
C SER A 156 -0.91 -3.05 11.36
N VAL A 157 -1.14 -4.26 10.84
CA VAL A 157 -2.33 -4.58 10.02
C VAL A 157 -3.64 -4.19 10.73
N ARG A 158 -3.67 -4.24 12.05
CA ARG A 158 -4.84 -3.87 12.85
C ARG A 158 -5.16 -2.37 12.78
N ASP A 159 -4.14 -1.55 12.57
CA ASP A 159 -4.24 -0.09 12.60
C ASP A 159 -4.41 0.50 11.19
N THR A 160 -4.16 -0.27 10.11
CA THR A 160 -4.23 0.21 8.73
C THR A 160 -5.58 0.83 8.37
N ALA A 161 -6.69 0.22 8.84
CA ALA A 161 -8.04 0.74 8.59
C ALA A 161 -8.29 2.10 9.29
N ALA A 162 -7.78 2.27 10.51
CA ALA A 162 -7.88 3.52 11.26
C ALA A 162 -6.98 4.60 10.63
N ILE A 163 -5.75 4.25 10.26
CA ILE A 163 -4.84 5.14 9.54
C ILE A 163 -5.46 5.59 8.22
N ASN A 164 -6.05 4.68 7.43
CA ASN A 164 -6.71 5.02 6.17
C ASN A 164 -7.84 6.04 6.36
N LYS A 165 -8.67 5.91 7.40
CA LYS A 165 -9.70 6.90 7.71
C LYS A 165 -9.11 8.28 7.97
N ILE A 166 -7.95 8.36 8.58
CA ILE A 166 -7.25 9.60 8.88
C ILE A 166 -6.62 10.19 7.64
N ILE A 167 -5.77 9.44 6.93
CA ILE A 167 -5.00 9.95 5.78
C ILE A 167 -5.86 10.29 4.55
N TYR A 168 -7.05 9.71 4.44
CA TYR A 168 -8.03 10.04 3.39
C TYR A 168 -9.14 10.97 3.86
N SER A 169 -9.06 11.51 5.08
CA SER A 169 -10.04 12.46 5.63
C SER A 169 -10.03 13.81 4.88
N GLN A 170 -11.09 14.61 5.04
CA GLN A 170 -11.13 15.96 4.50
C GLN A 170 -10.05 16.87 5.10
N LEU A 171 -9.70 16.63 6.38
CA LEU A 171 -8.62 17.36 7.05
C LEU A 171 -7.26 17.03 6.40
N ALA A 172 -7.01 15.78 6.11
CA ALA A 172 -5.79 15.34 5.44
C ALA A 172 -5.66 15.96 4.04
N LYS A 173 -6.75 16.02 3.27
CA LYS A 173 -6.79 16.66 1.94
C LYS A 173 -6.46 18.16 1.96
N GLN A 174 -6.68 18.84 3.08
CA GLN A 174 -6.33 20.26 3.26
C GLN A 174 -4.85 20.48 3.63
N ILE A 175 -4.20 19.44 4.13
CA ILE A 175 -2.82 19.49 4.65
C ILE A 175 -1.85 18.90 3.65
N PHE A 176 -2.20 17.77 3.04
CA PHE A 176 -1.33 17.06 2.10
C PHE A 176 -1.25 17.75 0.76
N PRO A 177 -0.12 17.63 0.05
CA PRO A 177 -0.04 17.99 -1.35
C PRO A 177 -1.14 17.31 -2.16
N SER A 178 -1.74 18.02 -3.11
CA SER A 178 -2.84 17.49 -3.93
C SER A 178 -2.44 16.32 -4.83
N ASP A 179 -1.15 16.19 -5.11
CA ASP A 179 -0.52 15.15 -5.91
C ASP A 179 0.05 13.98 -5.08
N LEU A 180 -0.21 13.97 -3.75
CA LEU A 180 0.20 12.86 -2.88
C LEU A 180 -0.80 11.71 -2.93
N LYS A 181 -0.27 10.51 -3.21
CA LYS A 181 -1.00 9.24 -3.11
C LYS A 181 -0.27 8.32 -2.13
N LEU A 182 -0.94 7.88 -1.08
CA LEU A 182 -0.37 6.99 -0.08
C LEU A 182 -0.87 5.56 -0.34
N LEU A 183 0.04 4.59 -0.45
CA LEU A 183 -0.31 3.18 -0.66
C LEU A 183 0.46 2.26 0.29
N TRP A 184 -0.18 1.17 0.67
CA TRP A 184 0.43 0.13 1.49
C TRP A 184 1.26 -0.84 0.65
N GLY A 185 2.31 -1.39 1.27
CA GLY A 185 3.06 -2.51 0.72
C GLY A 185 2.21 -3.77 0.60
N ALA A 186 2.48 -4.59 -0.43
CA ALA A 186 1.78 -5.84 -0.70
C ALA A 186 2.04 -6.91 0.39
N LYS A 187 3.16 -6.80 1.10
CA LYS A 187 3.64 -7.79 2.06
C LYS A 187 3.98 -7.15 3.39
N PRO A 188 3.95 -7.94 4.47
CA PRO A 188 4.51 -7.51 5.74
C PRO A 188 6.00 -7.16 5.60
N ALA A 189 6.43 -6.10 6.27
CA ALA A 189 7.81 -5.67 6.31
C ALA A 189 8.70 -6.76 6.92
N GLU A 190 9.79 -7.12 6.25
CA GLU A 190 10.77 -8.06 6.79
C GLU A 190 11.75 -7.38 7.76
N GLY A 191 12.35 -8.21 8.64
CA GLY A 191 13.35 -7.72 9.59
C GLY A 191 12.81 -7.04 10.85
N LEU A 192 11.55 -6.69 10.89
CA LEU A 192 10.87 -6.34 12.12
C LEU A 192 10.31 -7.63 12.72
N ASN A 193 10.72 -7.99 13.94
CA ASN A 193 10.25 -9.20 14.68
C ASN A 193 8.72 -9.25 14.90
N LYS A 194 7.94 -8.57 14.05
CA LYS A 194 6.48 -8.43 14.10
C LYS A 194 5.89 -8.90 12.79
N LYS A 195 5.32 -10.08 12.80
CA LYS A 195 4.69 -10.75 11.63
C LYS A 195 3.47 -10.05 11.05
N ASN A 196 3.11 -8.85 11.26
CA ASN A 196 1.92 -8.19 10.71
C ASN A 196 2.09 -6.66 10.66
N VAL A 197 3.26 -6.23 10.22
CA VAL A 197 3.56 -4.80 10.04
C VAL A 197 3.70 -4.53 8.56
N PHE A 198 2.96 -3.56 8.06
CA PHE A 198 2.98 -3.15 6.65
C PHE A 198 3.68 -1.81 6.48
N GLU A 199 4.30 -1.64 5.34
CA GLU A 199 5.00 -0.46 4.90
C GLU A 199 4.03 0.52 4.24
N LEU A 200 4.11 1.81 4.56
CA LEU A 200 3.35 2.87 3.91
C LEU A 200 4.27 3.67 3.00
N TYR A 201 3.91 3.78 1.73
CA TYR A 201 4.67 4.47 0.70
C TYR A 201 3.97 5.77 0.27
N ALA A 202 4.77 6.77 -0.09
CA ALA A 202 4.30 8.03 -0.64
C ALA A 202 4.61 8.12 -2.14
N LEU A 203 3.59 8.09 -2.95
CA LEU A 203 3.64 8.19 -4.39
C LEU A 203 3.27 9.60 -4.84
N LYS A 204 3.79 10.01 -5.99
CA LYS A 204 3.52 11.31 -6.58
C LYS A 204 2.70 11.16 -7.84
N VAL A 205 1.55 11.83 -7.88
CA VAL A 205 0.67 11.88 -9.05
C VAL A 205 1.15 13.01 -9.95
N THR A 206 1.84 12.68 -11.03
CA THR A 206 2.43 13.67 -11.96
C THR A 206 1.60 13.89 -13.21
N THR A 207 0.61 13.05 -13.44
CA THR A 207 -0.28 13.11 -14.60
C THR A 207 -1.56 13.90 -14.29
N ALA A 208 -2.09 14.60 -15.27
CA ALA A 208 -3.29 15.43 -15.09
C ALA A 208 -4.57 14.62 -14.87
N ASP A 209 -4.62 13.39 -15.36
CA ASP A 209 -5.74 12.46 -15.20
C ASP A 209 -5.66 11.59 -13.95
N GLY A 210 -4.59 11.72 -13.15
CA GLY A 210 -4.39 10.98 -11.92
C GLY A 210 -3.97 9.52 -12.10
N ARG A 211 -3.63 9.10 -13.33
CA ARG A 211 -3.11 7.77 -13.65
C ARG A 211 -1.61 7.69 -13.38
N ALA A 212 -1.09 6.48 -13.44
CA ALA A 212 0.35 6.28 -13.36
C ALA A 212 1.05 6.89 -14.59
N PRO A 213 2.27 7.45 -14.42
CA PRO A 213 3.07 7.93 -15.55
C PRO A 213 3.35 6.84 -16.58
N LEU A 214 3.42 5.57 -16.14
CA LEU A 214 3.60 4.42 -17.01
C LEU A 214 2.77 3.25 -16.47
N GLU A 215 2.03 2.59 -17.35
CA GLU A 215 1.18 1.45 -17.03
C GLU A 215 1.73 0.16 -17.67
N GLY A 216 1.24 -1.00 -17.22
CA GLY A 216 1.76 -2.30 -17.63
C GLY A 216 1.42 -2.75 -19.06
N ASP A 217 0.53 -2.04 -19.74
CA ASP A 217 0.15 -2.30 -21.13
C ASP A 217 1.29 -2.14 -22.14
N VAL A 218 2.33 -1.42 -21.75
CA VAL A 218 3.57 -1.29 -22.53
C VAL A 218 4.51 -2.50 -22.38
N VAL A 219 4.27 -3.39 -21.42
CA VAL A 219 5.10 -4.58 -21.18
C VAL A 219 4.73 -5.67 -22.21
N THR A 220 5.69 -6.08 -23.01
CA THR A 220 5.49 -7.09 -24.07
C THR A 220 5.97 -8.47 -23.65
N PHE A 221 6.86 -8.54 -22.68
CA PHE A 221 7.40 -9.78 -22.16
C PHE A 221 7.83 -9.63 -20.70
N ALA A 222 7.53 -10.64 -19.89
CA ALA A 222 8.01 -10.73 -18.52
C ALA A 222 8.40 -12.19 -18.20
N LYS A 223 9.46 -12.35 -17.41
CA LYS A 223 9.97 -13.64 -16.98
C LYS A 223 10.54 -13.58 -15.57
N ASP A 224 10.21 -14.59 -14.76
CA ASP A 224 10.86 -14.82 -13.48
C ASP A 224 12.28 -15.37 -13.70
N GLU A 225 13.24 -14.84 -12.99
CA GLU A 225 14.64 -15.27 -13.04
C GLU A 225 15.34 -15.02 -11.69
N PHE A 226 16.60 -15.44 -11.59
CA PHE A 226 17.42 -15.19 -10.41
C PHE A 226 18.55 -14.21 -10.74
N ASP A 227 18.83 -13.32 -9.79
CA ASP A 227 19.99 -12.44 -9.87
C ASP A 227 21.31 -13.24 -9.64
N GLN A 228 22.45 -12.56 -9.77
CA GLN A 228 23.78 -13.17 -9.57
C GLN A 228 24.00 -13.71 -8.14
N HIS A 229 23.17 -13.33 -7.20
CA HIS A 229 23.20 -13.75 -5.81
C HIS A 229 22.13 -14.82 -5.48
N GLY A 230 21.43 -15.33 -6.50
CA GLY A 230 20.34 -16.30 -6.34
C GLY A 230 19.06 -15.75 -5.77
N ARG A 231 18.85 -14.43 -5.79
CA ARG A 231 17.60 -13.80 -5.34
C ARG A 231 16.60 -13.73 -6.48
N PRO A 232 15.32 -14.06 -6.22
CA PRO A 232 14.29 -14.00 -7.25
C PRO A 232 14.05 -12.54 -7.73
N GLN A 233 13.92 -12.39 -9.05
CA GLN A 233 13.62 -11.12 -9.71
C GLN A 233 12.73 -11.37 -10.93
N VAL A 234 12.14 -10.32 -11.49
CA VAL A 234 11.38 -10.38 -12.73
C VAL A 234 12.06 -9.51 -13.78
N SER A 235 12.48 -10.09 -14.87
CA SER A 235 12.90 -9.33 -16.06
C SER A 235 11.69 -8.99 -16.91
N MET A 236 11.64 -7.77 -17.44
CA MET A 236 10.58 -7.29 -18.31
C MET A 236 11.15 -6.59 -19.53
N THR A 237 10.40 -6.68 -20.63
CA THR A 237 10.69 -5.95 -21.87
C THR A 237 9.46 -5.15 -22.26
N MET A 238 9.66 -3.91 -22.64
CA MET A 238 8.62 -2.97 -23.05
C MET A 238 8.62 -2.82 -24.57
N ASN A 239 7.49 -2.38 -25.12
CA ASN A 239 7.42 -1.94 -26.50
C ASN A 239 8.21 -0.63 -26.72
N SER A 240 8.31 -0.16 -27.95
CA SER A 240 9.11 1.03 -28.29
C SER A 240 8.59 2.34 -27.66
N GLU A 241 7.29 2.43 -27.41
CA GLU A 241 6.67 3.57 -26.74
C GLU A 241 7.00 3.55 -25.23
N GLY A 242 6.72 2.43 -24.56
CA GLY A 242 7.06 2.24 -23.15
C GLY A 242 8.56 2.37 -22.88
N ALA A 243 9.42 1.93 -23.80
CA ALA A 243 10.87 2.10 -23.67
C ALA A 243 11.29 3.58 -23.64
N ARG A 244 10.65 4.45 -24.43
CA ARG A 244 10.90 5.88 -24.42
C ARG A 244 10.39 6.55 -23.13
N GLU A 245 9.18 6.20 -22.72
CA GLU A 245 8.58 6.74 -21.49
C GLU A 245 9.35 6.27 -20.27
N TRP A 246 9.76 5.01 -20.23
CA TRP A 246 10.58 4.46 -19.15
C TRP A 246 11.94 5.14 -19.05
N ALA A 247 12.59 5.38 -20.19
CA ALA A 247 13.86 6.12 -20.21
C ALA A 247 13.68 7.54 -19.69
N ALA A 248 12.63 8.25 -20.09
CA ALA A 248 12.33 9.59 -19.61
C ALA A 248 12.01 9.59 -18.09
N LEU A 249 11.16 8.64 -17.63
CA LEU A 249 10.79 8.51 -16.23
C LEU A 249 11.99 8.18 -15.35
N THR A 250 12.82 7.22 -15.75
CA THR A 250 14.03 6.83 -15.00
C THR A 250 15.09 7.92 -14.98
N LYS A 251 15.23 8.67 -16.08
CA LYS A 251 16.12 9.85 -16.14
C LYS A 251 15.70 10.95 -15.16
N ALA A 252 14.40 11.28 -15.13
CA ALA A 252 13.84 12.29 -14.24
C ALA A 252 13.93 11.91 -12.75
N ASN A 253 13.96 10.61 -12.47
CA ASN A 253 14.00 10.04 -11.13
C ASN A 253 15.35 9.40 -10.76
N ALA A 254 16.43 9.76 -11.41
CA ALA A 254 17.77 9.27 -11.06
C ALA A 254 18.11 9.62 -9.60
N GLY A 255 18.50 8.63 -8.80
CA GLY A 255 18.76 8.77 -7.36
C GLY A 255 17.50 8.75 -6.48
N LYS A 256 16.30 8.65 -7.06
CA LYS A 256 15.02 8.48 -6.36
C LYS A 256 14.48 7.08 -6.58
N ALA A 257 13.44 6.70 -5.84
CA ALA A 257 12.74 5.46 -6.05
C ALA A 257 11.59 5.62 -7.06
N ILE A 258 11.32 4.57 -7.83
CA ILE A 258 10.08 4.40 -8.60
C ILE A 258 9.32 3.25 -7.96
N ALA A 259 8.09 3.50 -7.52
CA ALA A 259 7.24 2.49 -6.94
C ALA A 259 6.58 1.64 -8.05
N ILE A 260 6.63 0.33 -7.85
CA ILE A 260 5.99 -0.67 -8.69
C ILE A 260 4.74 -1.11 -7.94
N VAL A 261 3.60 -0.73 -8.48
CA VAL A 261 2.28 -0.95 -7.89
C VAL A 261 1.52 -1.96 -8.74
N LEU A 262 0.90 -2.91 -8.10
CA LEU A 262 0.01 -3.88 -8.74
C LEU A 262 -1.30 -3.90 -7.96
N ASP A 263 -2.41 -3.67 -8.67
CA ASP A 263 -3.75 -3.65 -8.07
C ASP A 263 -3.87 -2.75 -6.81
N GLY A 264 -3.20 -1.60 -6.83
CA GLY A 264 -3.28 -0.60 -5.76
C GLY A 264 -2.44 -0.87 -4.52
N VAL A 265 -1.54 -1.87 -4.54
CA VAL A 265 -0.56 -2.14 -3.48
C VAL A 265 0.87 -2.07 -4.01
N VAL A 266 1.80 -1.58 -3.21
CA VAL A 266 3.21 -1.43 -3.59
C VAL A 266 3.93 -2.77 -3.42
N TYR A 267 4.42 -3.32 -4.52
CA TYR A 267 5.23 -4.54 -4.50
C TYR A 267 6.70 -4.26 -4.21
N SER A 268 7.24 -3.21 -4.77
CA SER A 268 8.59 -2.73 -4.47
C SER A 268 8.75 -1.27 -4.89
N ALA A 269 9.77 -0.61 -4.35
CA ALA A 269 10.14 0.76 -4.73
C ALA A 269 11.67 0.87 -4.83
N PRO A 270 12.26 0.28 -5.90
CA PRO A 270 13.70 0.30 -6.11
C PRO A 270 14.22 1.69 -6.46
N ASN A 271 15.46 1.97 -6.01
CA ASN A 271 16.18 3.17 -6.43
C ASN A 271 16.63 3.08 -7.87
N VAL A 272 16.34 4.11 -8.61
CA VAL A 272 16.82 4.31 -9.98
C VAL A 272 18.24 4.84 -9.95
N LYS A 273 19.18 4.08 -10.50
CA LYS A 273 20.59 4.49 -10.57
C LYS A 273 20.86 5.51 -11.67
N GLY A 274 20.02 5.54 -12.70
CA GLY A 274 20.13 6.44 -13.85
C GLY A 274 19.13 6.07 -14.93
N GLU A 275 19.24 6.74 -16.08
CA GLU A 275 18.40 6.50 -17.27
C GLU A 275 18.50 5.04 -17.74
N ILE A 276 17.36 4.36 -17.91
CA ILE A 276 17.28 2.99 -18.43
C ILE A 276 16.75 3.05 -19.85
N THR A 277 17.64 2.94 -20.82
CA THR A 277 17.31 2.93 -22.25
C THR A 277 17.06 1.52 -22.77
N GLY A 278 16.33 1.39 -23.87
CA GLY A 278 16.15 0.12 -24.58
C GLY A 278 14.98 -0.75 -24.09
N GLY A 279 14.19 -0.29 -23.11
CA GLY A 279 12.96 -0.95 -22.70
C GLY A 279 13.13 -2.28 -21.98
N GLN A 280 14.35 -2.66 -21.61
CA GLN A 280 14.61 -3.82 -20.77
C GLN A 280 14.85 -3.35 -19.34
N SER A 281 14.16 -3.98 -18.40
CA SER A 281 14.29 -3.65 -16.99
C SER A 281 14.11 -4.86 -16.10
N VAL A 282 14.58 -4.76 -14.87
CA VAL A 282 14.47 -5.83 -13.88
C VAL A 282 13.78 -5.29 -12.65
N ILE A 283 12.72 -5.96 -12.23
CA ILE A 283 12.03 -5.70 -10.97
C ILE A 283 12.70 -6.56 -9.91
N SER A 284 13.44 -5.93 -9.03
CA SER A 284 14.09 -6.56 -7.88
C SER A 284 13.45 -6.07 -6.59
N GLY A 285 13.44 -6.91 -5.58
CA GLY A 285 12.86 -6.61 -4.27
C GLY A 285 12.95 -7.83 -3.37
N ASN A 286 12.19 -7.77 -2.30
CA ASN A 286 12.08 -8.89 -1.36
C ASN A 286 11.01 -9.88 -1.83
N PHE A 287 11.32 -10.59 -2.93
CA PHE A 287 10.40 -11.54 -3.55
C PHE A 287 10.72 -12.97 -3.15
N THR A 288 9.68 -13.76 -2.95
CA THR A 288 9.78 -15.22 -3.01
C THR A 288 9.75 -15.69 -4.48
N ILE A 289 10.09 -16.94 -4.71
CA ILE A 289 10.03 -17.55 -6.05
C ILE A 289 8.58 -17.52 -6.58
N GLU A 290 7.62 -17.76 -5.69
CA GLU A 290 6.21 -17.70 -6.03
C GLU A 290 5.77 -16.30 -6.44
N ASP A 291 6.23 -15.27 -5.72
CA ASP A 291 5.90 -13.88 -6.06
C ASP A 291 6.40 -13.47 -7.42
N THR A 292 7.64 -13.84 -7.77
CA THR A 292 8.20 -13.52 -9.09
C THR A 292 7.49 -14.23 -10.22
N LYS A 293 7.07 -15.48 -9.99
CA LYS A 293 6.23 -16.23 -10.95
C LYS A 293 4.87 -15.57 -11.15
N ASP A 294 4.20 -15.23 -10.02
CA ASP A 294 2.89 -14.58 -10.07
C ASP A 294 2.97 -13.23 -10.77
N LEU A 295 3.98 -12.42 -10.42
CA LEU A 295 4.21 -11.12 -11.04
C LEU A 295 4.53 -11.27 -12.54
N ALA A 296 5.43 -12.19 -12.92
CA ALA A 296 5.77 -12.42 -14.33
C ALA A 296 4.57 -12.92 -15.15
N ASN A 297 3.70 -13.76 -14.56
CA ASN A 297 2.49 -14.23 -15.23
C ASN A 297 1.42 -13.13 -15.34
N THR A 298 1.37 -12.23 -14.38
CA THR A 298 0.45 -11.09 -14.37
C THR A 298 0.81 -10.06 -15.44
N LEU A 299 2.10 -9.97 -15.82
CA LEU A 299 2.66 -9.01 -16.78
C LEU A 299 2.67 -9.54 -18.23
N LYS A 300 2.22 -10.73 -18.48
CA LYS A 300 2.08 -11.34 -19.82
C LYS A 300 0.68 -11.11 -20.37
#